data_99dcbe8aa473202ee27304ea161945bd
#
_entry.id   99dcbe8aa473202ee27304ea161945bd
#
_cell.length_a   1.000
_cell.length_b   1.000
_cell.length_c   1.000
_cell.angle_alpha   90.00
_cell.angle_beta   90.00
_cell.angle_gamma   90.00
#
_symmetry.space_group_name_H-M   'P 1'
#
loop_
_entity.id
_entity.type
_entity.pdbx_description
1 polymer ?
#
loop_
_entity_poly.entity_id
_entity_poly.type
_entity_poly.pdbx_seq_one_letter_code
_entity_poly.pdbx_strand_id
1 'polypeptide(L)'
;MSDRKPNILFFFTDDQRWNTIRALGNDQIHTPTLDALVARGCVFENGYIMGGSCPAVCMPSRAMLLTGRTLYRIERQGQEVPAKHALLGETLRQAGYRTFGTGKW
;
A
#
# COMPACT_ATOMS: atom_id res chain seq x y z
N MET A 1 -3.93 -17.95 -24.59
CA MET A 1 -3.57 -17.20 -23.37
C MET A 1 -4.54 -17.62 -22.29
N SER A 2 -4.07 -17.95 -21.08
CA SER A 2 -4.94 -18.41 -20.00
C SER A 2 -5.84 -17.27 -19.53
N ASP A 3 -7.15 -17.47 -19.57
CA ASP A 3 -8.19 -16.54 -19.02
C ASP A 3 -8.15 -16.42 -17.49
N ARG A 4 -7.14 -17.02 -16.87
CA ARG A 4 -7.02 -17.06 -15.41
C ARG A 4 -6.47 -15.73 -14.89
N LYS A 5 -7.27 -15.04 -14.08
CA LYS A 5 -6.87 -13.82 -13.39
C LYS A 5 -5.69 -14.10 -12.44
N PRO A 6 -4.66 -13.22 -12.40
CA PRO A 6 -3.53 -13.39 -11.49
C PRO A 6 -3.96 -13.24 -10.03
N ASN A 7 -3.30 -13.96 -9.13
CA ASN A 7 -3.41 -13.66 -7.70
C ASN A 7 -2.70 -12.33 -7.40
N ILE A 8 -3.27 -11.55 -6.48
CA ILE A 8 -2.73 -10.28 -6.04
C ILE A 8 -2.38 -10.40 -4.56
N LEU A 9 -1.11 -10.21 -4.24
CA LEU A 9 -0.62 -10.12 -2.87
C LEU A 9 -0.10 -8.70 -2.65
N PHE A 10 -0.68 -8.02 -1.66
CA PHE A 10 -0.32 -6.66 -1.32
C PHE A 10 0.26 -6.60 0.10
N PHE A 11 1.54 -6.26 0.21
CA PHE A 11 2.20 -5.97 1.47
C PHE A 11 2.26 -4.47 1.69
N PHE A 12 1.66 -4.02 2.78
CA PHE A 12 1.67 -2.62 3.17
C PHE A 12 2.35 -2.47 4.53
N THR A 13 3.59 -2.06 4.49
CA THR A 13 4.40 -1.86 5.71
C THR A 13 3.92 -0.64 6.49
N ASP A 14 4.20 -0.62 7.78
CA ASP A 14 3.96 0.52 8.66
C ASP A 14 5.30 1.15 9.04
N ASP A 15 5.40 2.47 9.02
CA ASP A 15 6.58 3.25 9.40
C ASP A 15 7.91 2.85 8.70
N GLN A 16 7.83 2.22 7.54
CA GLN A 16 9.02 1.86 6.78
C GLN A 16 9.65 3.09 6.12
N ARG A 17 10.92 3.33 6.41
CA ARG A 17 11.71 4.39 5.76
C ARG A 17 12.31 3.88 4.45
N TRP A 18 12.64 4.80 3.56
CA TRP A 18 13.26 4.52 2.25
C TRP A 18 14.58 3.73 2.34
N ASN A 19 15.35 3.92 3.41
CA ASN A 19 16.67 3.31 3.60
C ASN A 19 16.62 2.02 4.43
N THR A 20 15.50 1.32 4.49
CA THR A 20 15.33 0.08 5.26
C THR A 20 15.31 -1.18 4.39
N ILE A 21 15.89 -1.10 3.20
CA ILE A 21 16.12 -2.25 2.32
C ILE A 21 17.60 -2.24 1.90
N ARG A 22 18.31 -3.35 2.15
CA ARG A 22 19.74 -3.44 1.87
C ARG A 22 20.08 -3.18 0.41
N ALA A 23 19.37 -3.82 -0.51
CA ALA A 23 19.60 -3.70 -1.95
C ALA A 23 19.44 -2.27 -2.49
N LEU A 24 18.85 -1.35 -1.72
CA LEU A 24 18.69 0.06 -2.07
C LEU A 24 19.77 0.96 -1.44
N GLY A 25 20.90 0.39 -1.04
CA GLY A 25 22.08 1.14 -0.62
C GLY A 25 22.34 1.19 0.89
N ASN A 26 21.68 0.36 1.69
CA ASN A 26 21.95 0.27 3.13
C ASN A 26 22.59 -1.08 3.48
N ASP A 27 23.90 -1.11 3.58
CA ASP A 27 24.70 -2.31 3.89
C ASP A 27 24.70 -2.71 5.37
N GLN A 28 24.16 -1.86 6.26
CA GLN A 28 24.12 -2.10 7.71
C GLN A 28 22.95 -3.01 8.14
N ILE A 29 22.04 -3.34 7.24
CA ILE A 29 20.85 -4.15 7.53
C ILE A 29 20.83 -5.42 6.70
N HIS A 30 20.06 -6.40 7.15
CA HIS A 30 19.91 -7.68 6.48
C HIS A 30 18.46 -7.91 6.05
N THR A 31 18.18 -7.80 4.74
CA THR A 31 16.81 -7.87 4.18
C THR A 31 16.73 -8.81 2.96
N PRO A 32 17.11 -10.10 3.09
CA PRO A 32 17.31 -10.98 1.94
C PRO A 32 16.03 -11.19 1.11
N THR A 33 14.87 -11.24 1.75
CA THR A 33 13.59 -11.40 1.06
C THR A 33 13.21 -10.15 0.26
N LEU A 34 13.39 -8.96 0.84
CA LEU A 34 13.14 -7.70 0.14
C LEU A 34 14.18 -7.47 -0.96
N ASP A 35 15.43 -7.82 -0.73
CA ASP A 35 16.50 -7.76 -1.73
C ASP A 35 16.18 -8.65 -2.94
N ALA A 36 15.66 -9.84 -2.69
CA ALA A 36 15.21 -10.75 -3.76
C ALA A 36 14.00 -10.20 -4.54
N LEU A 37 13.10 -9.44 -3.89
CA LEU A 37 12.02 -8.74 -4.57
C LEU A 37 12.52 -7.58 -5.41
N VAL A 38 13.46 -6.79 -4.88
CA VAL A 38 14.13 -5.71 -5.61
C VAL A 38 14.80 -6.26 -6.88
N ALA A 39 15.54 -7.38 -6.78
CA ALA A 39 16.25 -7.97 -7.91
C ALA A 39 15.34 -8.51 -9.02
N ARG A 40 14.09 -8.86 -8.73
CA ARG A 40 13.14 -9.47 -9.67
C ARG A 40 11.99 -8.56 -10.08
N GLY A 41 11.81 -7.47 -9.35
CA GLY A 41 10.69 -6.55 -9.51
C GLY A 41 11.07 -5.23 -10.11
N CYS A 42 10.16 -4.28 -9.99
CA CYS A 42 10.38 -2.87 -10.31
C CYS A 42 10.39 -2.07 -9.00
N VAL A 43 11.37 -1.19 -8.85
CA VAL A 43 11.51 -0.34 -7.67
C VAL A 43 11.29 1.13 -8.06
N PHE A 44 10.49 1.83 -7.27
CA PHE A 44 10.29 3.27 -7.38
C PHE A 44 11.09 3.94 -6.27
N GLU A 45 12.32 4.34 -6.55
CA GLU A 45 13.23 4.94 -5.56
C GLU A 45 12.73 6.32 -5.09
N ASN A 46 12.03 7.05 -5.93
CA ASN A 46 11.49 8.37 -5.66
C ASN A 46 9.97 8.33 -5.43
N GLY A 47 9.50 7.36 -4.66
CA GLY A 47 8.11 7.32 -4.19
C GLY A 47 7.91 8.24 -2.99
N TYR A 48 6.95 9.17 -3.07
CA TYR A 48 6.66 10.13 -2.01
C TYR A 48 5.28 9.91 -1.41
N ILE A 49 5.18 10.10 -0.09
CA ILE A 49 3.89 10.12 0.59
C ILE A 49 3.25 11.51 0.46
N MET A 50 1.93 11.56 0.44
CA MET A 50 1.19 12.83 0.40
C MET A 50 1.18 13.54 1.77
N GLY A 51 1.57 12.85 2.85
CA GLY A 51 1.52 13.36 4.20
C GLY A 51 0.12 13.33 4.82
N GLY A 52 -0.14 14.25 5.72
CA GLY A 52 -1.42 14.39 6.42
C GLY A 52 -1.42 15.66 7.26
N SER A 53 -2.57 16.00 7.81
CA SER A 53 -2.75 17.15 8.72
C SER A 53 -2.43 16.83 10.18
N CYS A 54 -2.10 15.58 10.49
CA CYS A 54 -1.77 15.12 11.83
C CYS A 54 -0.44 14.36 11.82
N PRO A 55 0.22 14.19 12.98
CA PRO A 55 1.51 13.48 13.06
C PRO A 55 1.44 12.01 12.60
N ALA A 56 0.31 11.35 12.83
CA ALA A 56 0.10 9.96 12.43
C ALA A 56 -0.43 9.89 10.99
N VAL A 57 0.44 9.67 10.02
CA VAL A 57 0.07 9.59 8.59
C VAL A 57 -0.34 8.18 8.14
N CYS A 58 -0.33 7.20 9.00
CA CYS A 58 -0.76 5.83 8.70
C CYS A 58 -2.25 5.74 8.33
N MET A 59 -3.14 6.42 9.05
CA MET A 59 -4.58 6.44 8.75
C MET A 59 -4.89 7.06 7.38
N PRO A 60 -4.46 8.29 7.06
CA PRO A 60 -4.71 8.88 5.74
C PRO A 60 -4.05 8.07 4.62
N SER A 61 -2.86 7.50 4.83
CA SER A 61 -2.20 6.65 3.84
C SER A 61 -3.02 5.39 3.52
N ARG A 62 -3.54 4.72 4.55
CA ARG A 62 -4.42 3.55 4.38
C ARG A 62 -5.74 3.91 3.73
N ALA A 63 -6.34 5.04 4.12
CA ALA A 63 -7.56 5.54 3.51
C ALA A 63 -7.38 5.82 2.02
N MET A 64 -6.28 6.48 1.63
CA MET A 64 -5.94 6.71 0.22
C MET A 64 -5.77 5.41 -0.55
N LEU A 65 -5.05 4.44 0.00
CA LEU A 65 -4.85 3.13 -0.61
C LEU A 65 -6.19 2.41 -0.82
N LEU A 66 -6.99 2.31 0.23
CA LEU A 66 -8.24 1.54 0.19
C LEU A 66 -9.29 2.16 -0.73
N THR A 67 -9.31 3.48 -0.86
CA THR A 67 -10.32 4.20 -1.66
C THR A 67 -9.83 4.56 -3.07
N GLY A 68 -8.53 4.48 -3.34
CA GLY A 68 -7.92 4.97 -4.58
C GLY A 68 -8.04 6.49 -4.75
N ARG A 69 -8.26 7.24 -3.67
CA ARG A 69 -8.47 8.70 -3.68
C ARG A 69 -7.28 9.42 -3.08
N THR A 70 -7.05 10.62 -3.54
CA THR A 70 -6.09 11.52 -2.89
C THR A 70 -6.64 12.01 -1.55
N LEU A 71 -5.75 12.39 -0.64
CA LEU A 71 -6.10 12.85 0.70
C LEU A 71 -7.18 13.94 0.72
N TYR A 72 -7.10 14.90 -0.20
CA TYR A 72 -8.03 16.03 -0.28
C TYR A 72 -9.43 15.66 -0.80
N ARG A 73 -9.60 14.43 -1.26
CA ARG A 73 -10.87 13.89 -1.75
C ARG A 73 -11.48 12.85 -0.81
N ILE A 74 -10.96 12.76 0.40
CA ILE A 74 -11.48 11.92 1.48
C ILE A 74 -11.85 12.83 2.63
N GLU A 75 -13.01 12.60 3.21
CA GLU A 75 -13.53 13.38 4.32
C GLU A 75 -12.56 13.36 5.51
N ARG A 76 -12.47 14.49 6.20
CA ARG A 76 -11.57 14.67 7.35
C ARG A 76 -10.12 14.25 7.04
N GLN A 77 -9.70 14.41 5.80
CA GLN A 77 -8.36 14.09 5.33
C GLN A 77 -7.92 12.65 5.66
N GLY A 78 -8.81 11.70 5.40
CA GLY A 78 -8.53 10.27 5.57
C GLY A 78 -8.53 9.76 7.01
N GLN A 79 -8.96 10.56 7.98
CA GLN A 79 -9.21 10.10 9.33
C GLN A 79 -10.49 9.26 9.43
N GLU A 80 -11.35 9.36 8.43
CA GLU A 80 -12.59 8.64 8.31
C GLU A 80 -12.83 8.28 6.85
N VAL A 81 -13.29 7.07 6.59
CA VAL A 81 -13.68 6.63 5.25
C VAL A 81 -15.17 6.34 5.26
N PRO A 82 -16.01 7.30 4.82
CA PRO A 82 -17.46 7.09 4.74
C PRO A 82 -17.84 5.94 3.81
N ALA A 83 -18.93 5.24 4.15
CA ALA A 83 -19.42 4.08 3.40
C ALA A 83 -19.79 4.37 1.93
N LYS A 84 -19.91 5.62 1.55
CA LYS A 84 -20.16 6.02 0.15
C LYS A 84 -18.95 5.83 -0.77
N HIS A 85 -17.75 5.66 -0.21
CA HIS A 85 -16.54 5.39 -1.00
C HIS A 85 -16.40 3.89 -1.25
N ALA A 86 -16.29 3.53 -2.52
CA ALA A 86 -15.93 2.15 -2.89
C ALA A 86 -14.52 1.81 -2.39
N LEU A 87 -14.37 0.65 -1.79
CA LEU A 87 -13.10 0.17 -1.30
C LEU A 87 -12.43 -0.79 -2.28
N LEU A 88 -11.11 -0.85 -2.27
CA LEU A 88 -10.31 -1.75 -3.09
C LEU A 88 -10.79 -3.20 -3.01
N GLY A 89 -11.05 -3.70 -1.79
CA GLY A 89 -11.54 -5.06 -1.59
C GLY A 89 -12.93 -5.31 -2.20
N GLU A 90 -13.81 -4.31 -2.18
CA GLU A 90 -15.14 -4.40 -2.81
C GLU A 90 -15.03 -4.41 -4.33
N THR A 91 -14.20 -3.51 -4.88
CA THR A 91 -13.93 -3.44 -6.32
C THR A 91 -13.36 -4.76 -6.85
N LEU A 92 -12.42 -5.34 -6.12
CA LEU A 92 -11.85 -6.64 -6.49
C LEU A 92 -12.87 -7.78 -6.38
N ARG A 93 -13.76 -7.78 -5.37
CA ARG A 93 -14.86 -8.77 -5.29
C ARG A 93 -15.82 -8.65 -6.46
N GLN A 94 -16.19 -7.43 -6.85
CA GLN A 94 -17.02 -7.20 -8.04
C GLN A 94 -16.34 -7.71 -9.32
N ALA A 95 -15.01 -7.65 -9.38
CA ALA A 95 -14.22 -8.23 -10.45
C ALA A 95 -14.03 -9.76 -10.33
N GLY A 96 -14.66 -10.42 -9.35
CA GLY A 96 -14.64 -11.87 -9.18
C GLY A 96 -13.46 -12.43 -8.38
N TYR A 97 -12.73 -11.59 -7.67
CA TYR A 97 -11.69 -12.04 -6.72
C TYR A 97 -12.29 -12.41 -5.37
N ARG A 98 -11.67 -13.37 -4.70
CA ARG A 98 -11.82 -13.54 -3.25
C ARG A 98 -10.83 -12.63 -2.56
N THR A 99 -11.30 -11.82 -1.62
CA THR A 99 -10.46 -10.84 -0.91
C THR A 99 -10.32 -11.22 0.55
N PHE A 100 -9.13 -11.05 1.07
CA PHE A 100 -8.79 -11.23 2.47
C PHE A 100 -7.83 -10.13 2.90
N GLY A 101 -7.95 -9.68 4.12
CA GLY A 101 -7.05 -8.69 4.70
C GLY A 101 -6.76 -9.05 6.16
N THR A 102 -5.54 -8.76 6.61
CA THR A 102 -5.11 -8.94 8.00
C THR A 102 -4.11 -7.86 8.37
N GLY A 103 -4.02 -7.54 9.64
CA GLY A 103 -3.10 -6.57 10.19
C GLY A 103 -3.77 -5.29 10.63
N LYS A 104 -3.04 -4.18 10.54
CA LYS A 104 -3.51 -2.84 10.94
C LYS A 104 -4.38 -2.21 9.85
N TRP A 105 -5.56 -1.73 10.24
CA TRP A 105 -6.56 -1.04 9.42
C TRP A 105 -6.75 0.41 9.85
#